data_1ed424816d966b44f3a1050fa2832a30
#
_entry.id   1ed424816d966b44f3a1050fa2832a30
#
_cell.length_a   1.000
_cell.length_b   1.000
_cell.length_c   1.000
_cell.angle_alpha   90.00
_cell.angle_beta   90.00
_cell.angle_gamma   90.00
#
_symmetry.space_group_name_H-M   'P 1'
#
loop_
_entity.id
_entity.type
_entity.pdbx_description
1 polymer ?
#
loop_
_entity_poly.entity_id
_entity_poly.type
_entity_poly.pdbx_seq_one_letter_code
_entity_poly.pdbx_strand_id
1 'polypeptide(L)' 'PGRASVYEELIHATQYRNGENDGSYVSRLNCEIAAQRKLLRNSKAYKLTEAEIKQTKSALQQYENELKAYYEKGGD' A
#
# COMPACT_ATOMS: atom_id res chain seq x y z
N PRO A 1 10.90 -14.67 -1.02
CA PRO A 1 9.78 -13.75 -0.80
C PRO A 1 8.55 -14.20 -1.56
N GLY A 2 7.37 -13.90 -1.02
CA GLY A 2 6.13 -14.28 -1.67
C GLY A 2 5.79 -13.37 -2.83
N ARG A 3 4.75 -13.75 -3.58
CA ARG A 3 4.32 -12.99 -4.75
C ARG A 3 3.86 -11.59 -4.37
N ALA A 4 3.17 -11.46 -3.23
CA ALA A 4 2.71 -10.14 -2.78
C ALA A 4 3.88 -9.18 -2.61
N SER A 5 4.99 -9.63 -2.01
CA SER A 5 6.16 -8.79 -1.82
C SER A 5 6.77 -8.34 -3.15
N VAL A 6 6.84 -9.26 -4.12
CA VAL A 6 7.40 -8.94 -5.44
C VAL A 6 6.53 -7.89 -6.14
N TYR A 7 5.23 -8.10 -6.16
CA TYR A 7 4.32 -7.15 -6.82
C TYR A 7 4.28 -5.82 -6.10
N GLU A 8 4.36 -5.84 -4.75
CA GLU A 8 4.40 -4.61 -3.98
C GLU A 8 5.61 -3.76 -4.36
N GLU A 9 6.78 -4.39 -4.49
CA GLU A 9 8.00 -3.69 -4.91
C GLU A 9 7.86 -3.10 -6.32
N LEU A 10 7.23 -3.84 -7.23
CA LEU A 10 7.01 -3.35 -8.59
C LEU A 10 6.06 -2.16 -8.60
N ILE A 11 5.01 -2.21 -7.77
CA ILE A 11 4.06 -1.11 -7.65
C ILE A 11 4.78 0.13 -7.13
N HIS A 12 5.59 -0.01 -6.07
CA HIS A 12 6.32 1.12 -5.50
C HIS A 12 7.34 1.69 -6.48
N ALA A 13 8.00 0.83 -7.29
CA ALA A 13 8.92 1.30 -8.30
C ALA A 13 8.20 2.16 -9.35
N THR A 14 7.00 1.75 -9.74
CA THR A 14 6.17 2.52 -10.68
C THR A 14 5.76 3.85 -10.07
N GLN A 15 5.33 3.83 -8.81
CA GLN A 15 4.95 5.05 -8.09
C GLN A 15 6.13 6.04 -8.04
N TYR A 16 7.30 5.54 -7.70
CA TYR A 16 8.50 6.37 -7.64
C TYR A 16 8.81 6.99 -8.99
N ARG A 17 8.77 6.18 -10.05
CA ARG A 17 9.05 6.62 -11.42
C ARG A 17 8.07 7.69 -11.87
N ASN A 18 6.82 7.60 -11.44
CA ASN A 18 5.76 8.55 -11.79
C ASN A 18 5.72 9.77 -10.88
N GLY A 19 6.62 9.87 -9.91
CA GLY A 19 6.67 11.00 -8.99
C GLY A 19 5.53 11.04 -7.99
N GLU A 20 4.90 9.90 -7.73
CA GLU A 20 3.76 9.84 -6.81
C GLU A 20 4.17 9.92 -5.34
N ASN A 21 5.42 9.60 -5.04
CA ASN A 21 5.95 9.69 -3.69
C ASN A 21 6.94 10.86 -3.63
N ASP A 22 6.54 11.95 -2.98
CA ASP A 22 7.39 13.15 -2.86
C ASP A 22 8.23 13.15 -1.58
N GLY A 23 8.22 12.03 -0.84
CA GLY A 23 8.99 11.89 0.38
C GLY A 23 8.27 12.36 1.64
N SER A 24 7.12 13.02 1.51
CA SER A 24 6.35 13.44 2.68
C SER A 24 5.68 12.24 3.34
N TYR A 25 5.33 12.40 4.61
CA TYR A 25 4.65 11.35 5.36
C TYR A 25 3.33 10.95 4.72
N VAL A 26 2.52 11.95 4.36
CA VAL A 26 1.20 11.71 3.75
C VAL A 26 1.35 11.04 2.39
N SER A 27 2.29 11.50 1.57
CA SER A 27 2.54 10.90 0.27
C SER A 27 2.95 9.44 0.39
N ARG A 28 3.81 9.13 1.36
CA ARG A 28 4.23 7.75 1.60
C ARG A 28 3.07 6.87 2.01
N LEU A 29 2.20 7.36 2.93
CA LEU A 29 1.02 6.61 3.34
C LEU A 29 0.05 6.39 2.18
N ASN A 30 -0.17 7.42 1.37
CA ASN A 30 -1.03 7.29 0.20
C ASN A 30 -0.50 6.27 -0.79
N CYS A 31 0.82 6.23 -0.99
CA CYS A 31 1.44 5.23 -1.86
C CYS A 31 1.28 3.82 -1.32
N GLU A 32 1.42 3.65 0.01
CA GLU A 32 1.21 2.35 0.62
C GLU A 32 -0.24 1.89 0.50
N ILE A 33 -1.18 2.80 0.76
CA ILE A 33 -2.61 2.49 0.64
C ILE A 33 -2.94 2.08 -0.80
N ALA A 34 -2.46 2.84 -1.77
CA ALA A 34 -2.70 2.54 -3.17
C ALA A 34 -2.10 1.18 -3.56
N ALA A 35 -0.91 0.88 -3.05
CA ALA A 35 -0.23 -0.39 -3.34
C ALA A 35 -1.04 -1.57 -2.79
N GLN A 36 -1.49 -1.47 -1.54
CA GLN A 36 -2.25 -2.55 -0.93
C GLN A 36 -3.60 -2.76 -1.64
N ARG A 37 -4.26 -1.68 -2.00
CA ARG A 37 -5.52 -1.76 -2.77
C ARG A 37 -5.29 -2.43 -4.12
N LYS A 38 -4.20 -2.12 -4.79
CA LYS A 38 -3.89 -2.73 -6.09
C LYS A 38 -3.61 -4.22 -5.95
N LEU A 39 -2.89 -4.62 -4.90
CA LEU A 39 -2.65 -6.03 -4.63
C LEU A 39 -3.96 -6.78 -4.43
N LEU A 40 -4.88 -6.23 -3.64
CA LEU A 40 -6.17 -6.86 -3.39
C LEU A 40 -7.02 -6.93 -4.65
N ARG A 41 -7.06 -5.85 -5.41
CA ARG A 41 -7.84 -5.78 -6.64
C ARG A 41 -7.36 -6.80 -7.67
N ASN A 42 -6.07 -7.08 -7.68
CA ASN A 42 -5.45 -7.99 -8.64
C ASN A 42 -5.02 -9.31 -8.00
N SER A 43 -5.57 -9.65 -6.84
CA SER A 43 -5.12 -10.83 -6.10
C SER A 43 -5.19 -12.12 -6.90
N LYS A 44 -6.21 -12.27 -7.74
CA LYS A 44 -6.35 -13.43 -8.60
C LYS A 44 -5.27 -13.46 -9.69
N ALA A 45 -5.11 -12.35 -10.39
CA ALA A 45 -4.14 -12.23 -11.47
C ALA A 45 -2.72 -12.44 -10.94
N TYR A 46 -2.44 -11.94 -9.75
CA TYR A 46 -1.13 -12.06 -9.10
C TYR A 46 -0.96 -13.40 -8.40
N LYS A 47 -2.01 -14.22 -8.34
CA LYS A 47 -2.00 -15.54 -7.69
C LYS A 47 -1.57 -15.44 -6.23
N LEU A 48 -2.13 -14.48 -5.51
CA LEU A 48 -1.85 -14.32 -4.09
C LEU A 48 -2.52 -15.44 -3.29
N THR A 49 -1.83 -15.93 -2.27
CA THR A 49 -2.41 -16.93 -1.35
C THR A 49 -3.41 -16.25 -0.42
N GLU A 50 -4.23 -17.08 0.24
CA GLU A 50 -5.17 -16.56 1.24
C GLU A 50 -4.44 -15.84 2.37
N ALA A 51 -3.29 -16.35 2.78
CA ALA A 51 -2.47 -15.72 3.81
C ALA A 51 -1.99 -14.35 3.36
N GLU A 52 -1.53 -14.24 2.10
CA GLU A 52 -1.08 -12.96 1.54
C GLU A 52 -2.23 -11.96 1.44
N ILE A 53 -3.41 -12.42 1.02
CA ILE A 53 -4.59 -11.56 0.93
C ILE A 53 -4.96 -11.04 2.32
N LYS A 54 -4.97 -11.90 3.32
CA LYS A 54 -5.30 -11.52 4.69
C LYS A 54 -4.29 -10.51 5.23
N GLN A 55 -3.00 -10.74 5.00
CA GLN A 55 -1.94 -9.84 5.40
C GLN A 55 -2.07 -8.48 4.73
N THR A 56 -2.41 -8.48 3.44
CA THR A 56 -2.58 -7.25 2.67
C THR A 56 -3.76 -6.44 3.18
N LYS A 57 -4.87 -7.10 3.53
CA LYS A 57 -6.03 -6.43 4.11
C LYS A 57 -5.68 -5.79 5.46
N SER A 58 -4.91 -6.50 6.29
CA SER A 58 -4.45 -5.98 7.58
C SER A 58 -3.56 -4.75 7.39
N ALA A 59 -2.63 -4.83 6.45
CA ALA A 59 -1.72 -3.72 6.17
C ALA A 59 -2.49 -2.50 5.68
N LEU A 60 -3.45 -2.71 4.78
CA LEU A 60 -4.29 -1.62 4.27
C LEU A 60 -5.02 -0.93 5.41
N GLN A 61 -5.65 -1.71 6.29
CA GLN A 61 -6.37 -1.16 7.43
C GLN A 61 -5.45 -0.35 8.33
N GLN A 62 -4.25 -0.86 8.58
CA GLN A 62 -3.27 -0.17 9.41
C GLN A 62 -2.87 1.18 8.81
N TYR A 63 -2.55 1.20 7.51
CA TYR A 63 -2.15 2.45 6.84
C TYR A 63 -3.29 3.45 6.81
N GLU A 64 -4.52 3.00 6.58
CA GLU A 64 -5.69 3.87 6.61
C GLU A 64 -5.90 4.46 8.00
N ASN A 65 -5.71 3.66 9.04
CA ASN A 65 -5.82 4.13 10.43
C ASN A 65 -4.73 5.16 10.75
N GLU A 66 -3.51 4.94 10.25
CA GLU A 66 -2.41 5.89 10.46
C GLU A 66 -2.71 7.23 9.80
N LEU A 67 -3.22 7.20 8.58
CA LEU A 67 -3.55 8.42 7.86
C LEU A 67 -4.67 9.18 8.55
N LYS A 68 -5.70 8.47 9.00
CA LYS A 68 -6.80 9.07 9.73
C LYS A 68 -6.31 9.71 11.02
N ALA A 69 -5.46 9.00 11.78
CA ALA A 69 -4.90 9.53 13.03
C ALA A 69 -4.08 10.79 12.79
N TYR A 70 -3.33 10.81 11.70
CA TYR A 70 -2.51 11.97 11.33
C TYR A 70 -3.38 13.20 11.13
N TYR A 71 -4.47 13.06 10.37
CA TYR A 71 -5.38 14.19 10.12
C TYR A 71 -6.14 14.59 11.37
N GLU A 72 -6.52 13.64 12.22
CA GLU A 72 -7.23 13.94 13.47
C GLU A 72 -6.36 14.73 14.45
N LYS A 73 -5.04 14.59 14.35
CA LYS A 73 -4.12 15.37 15.18
C LYS A 73 -3.80 16.73 14.58
N GLY A 74 -4.49 17.12 13.52
CA GLY A 74 -4.26 18.39 12.85
C GLY A 74 -2.99 18.39 12.01
N GLY A 75 -2.55 17.24 11.57
CA GLY A 75 -1.38 17.11 10.72
C GLY A 75 -1.53 17.95 9.48
N ASP A 76 -0.50 18.71 9.14
CA ASP A 76 -0.56 19.66 8.07
C ASP A 76 -0.33 19.15 6.72
#